data_54ce6c2edb3a19c853d40e93380cf872
#
_entry.id   54ce6c2edb3a19c853d40e93380cf872
#
_cell.length_a   1.000
_cell.length_b   1.000
_cell.length_c   1.000
_cell.angle_alpha   90.00
_cell.angle_beta   90.00
_cell.angle_gamma   90.00
#
_symmetry.space_group_name_H-M   'P 1'
#
loop_
_entity.id
_entity.type
_entity.pdbx_description
1 polymer ?
#
loop_
_entity_poly.entity_id
_entity_poly.type
_entity_poly.pdbx_seq_one_letter_code
_entity_poly.pdbx_strand_id
1 'polypeptide(L)'
;MEERNIYQDISQRTNGDIYLGIVGPVRTGKSTFIKRFMDTLVIPNIAADEQRERANDELPQSSAGRTIMTTEPKFIPENAVEIQLDGNAKFRVRMIDCVGYIVPSALGYIEDEAPRMVKTPWFEEAVPFDMAAEIGTKKVITDHSTIGLVITTDGSISDIDRSEYELAEERVINELKEINKPFIVLLNSVSPDLQSVRQLAKKLSDKYGVPVEPVSCMELDENEIKRILARVLFEFPVKEIKADMPKWVNSLEKNHWLRSELFSVIKSSAENALKIREVSDIAEKIAQCKYIRLAETSAVDLGTGHARMKIELEPSLFYKVLGEKTGFEVEDENGLLHAMADLAQIKKRFEKVQQAYDDVCEIGYGIVMPSMEELTLEEPEIIKQGGRYGIRLRANAPSVHMMKTTIKTEITPIVGSEQQSEELVSYLLREFEEDPSKIWESNIFGKSLHDLVNEGLHNKLQRMPADARNKLKETIERVINDGCNGLICIIL
;
A
#
# COMPACT_ATOMS: atom_id res chain seq x y z
N MET A 1 -21.08 -5.23 10.59
CA MET A 1 -20.24 -6.21 9.87
C MET A 1 -21.21 -7.18 9.25
N GLU A 2 -21.30 -7.22 7.93
CA GLU A 2 -22.05 -8.28 7.26
C GLU A 2 -21.50 -9.63 7.71
N GLU A 3 -22.34 -10.55 8.11
CA GLU A 3 -21.91 -11.91 8.43
C GLU A 3 -21.23 -12.49 7.19
N ARG A 4 -19.92 -12.71 7.29
CA ARG A 4 -19.13 -13.29 6.21
C ARG A 4 -19.61 -14.69 5.89
N ASN A 5 -20.03 -14.90 4.66
CA ASN A 5 -20.41 -16.23 4.20
C ASN A 5 -19.15 -17.00 3.73
N ILE A 6 -18.60 -17.82 4.61
CA ILE A 6 -17.40 -18.64 4.37
C ILE A 6 -17.57 -19.52 3.12
N TYR A 7 -18.76 -19.98 2.85
CA TYR A 7 -19.06 -20.80 1.68
C TYR A 7 -18.95 -20.01 0.37
N GLN A 8 -19.35 -18.72 0.37
CA GLN A 8 -19.13 -17.85 -0.80
C GLN A 8 -17.64 -17.57 -1.02
N ASP A 9 -16.90 -17.31 0.05
CA ASP A 9 -15.46 -17.05 -0.04
C ASP A 9 -14.71 -18.24 -0.61
N ILE A 10 -15.01 -19.48 -0.15
CA ILE A 10 -14.34 -20.67 -0.64
C ILE A 10 -14.74 -21.00 -2.08
N SER A 11 -16.01 -20.81 -2.44
CA SER A 11 -16.49 -20.96 -3.82
C SER A 11 -15.75 -20.00 -4.76
N GLN A 12 -15.57 -18.76 -4.37
CA GLN A 12 -14.84 -17.76 -5.16
C GLN A 12 -13.35 -18.10 -5.30
N ARG A 13 -12.73 -18.62 -4.24
CA ARG A 13 -11.33 -19.05 -4.25
C ARG A 13 -11.05 -20.22 -5.15
N THR A 14 -12.00 -21.16 -5.24
CA THR A 14 -11.87 -22.42 -5.98
C THR A 14 -12.56 -22.37 -7.33
N ASN A 15 -13.05 -21.20 -7.78
CA ASN A 15 -13.85 -21.05 -8.99
C ASN A 15 -15.10 -21.96 -9.03
N GLY A 16 -15.69 -22.19 -7.87
CA GLY A 16 -16.88 -23.03 -7.73
C GLY A 16 -16.62 -24.52 -7.59
N ASP A 17 -15.36 -24.97 -7.61
CA ASP A 17 -14.99 -26.37 -7.48
C ASP A 17 -14.19 -26.65 -6.20
N ILE A 18 -14.82 -27.27 -5.23
CA ILE A 18 -14.21 -27.65 -3.95
C ILE A 18 -13.84 -29.13 -4.00
N TYR A 19 -12.63 -29.43 -4.39
CA TYR A 19 -12.10 -30.78 -4.41
C TYR A 19 -11.14 -30.98 -3.24
N LEU A 20 -11.61 -31.69 -2.21
CA LEU A 20 -10.88 -31.92 -0.96
C LEU A 20 -10.06 -33.21 -1.05
N GLY A 21 -8.74 -33.08 -1.09
CA GLY A 21 -7.82 -34.22 -0.97
C GLY A 21 -7.59 -34.55 0.50
N ILE A 22 -8.11 -35.70 0.97
CA ILE A 22 -7.96 -36.15 2.34
C ILE A 22 -6.78 -37.10 2.43
N VAL A 23 -5.72 -36.65 3.08
CA VAL A 23 -4.44 -37.36 3.17
C VAL A 23 -3.98 -37.52 4.61
N GLY A 24 -2.92 -38.29 4.81
CA GLY A 24 -2.35 -38.51 6.12
C GLY A 24 -1.97 -39.97 6.31
N PRO A 25 -1.41 -40.34 7.48
CA PRO A 25 -1.09 -41.72 7.80
C PRO A 25 -2.32 -42.63 7.78
N VAL A 26 -2.12 -43.94 7.59
CA VAL A 26 -3.22 -44.89 7.68
C VAL A 26 -3.84 -44.87 9.07
N ARG A 27 -5.13 -45.21 9.18
CA ARG A 27 -5.85 -45.34 10.45
C ARG A 27 -5.99 -44.04 11.27
N THR A 28 -5.86 -42.90 10.67
CA THR A 28 -6.05 -41.59 11.35
C THR A 28 -7.49 -41.07 11.30
N GLY A 29 -8.44 -41.82 10.69
CA GLY A 29 -9.85 -41.41 10.63
C GLY A 29 -10.24 -40.68 9.33
N LYS A 30 -9.45 -40.76 8.25
CA LYS A 30 -9.74 -40.13 6.94
C LYS A 30 -11.13 -40.47 6.40
N SER A 31 -11.44 -41.74 6.25
CA SER A 31 -12.74 -42.19 5.73
C SER A 31 -13.91 -41.83 6.66
N THR A 32 -13.67 -41.78 7.98
CA THR A 32 -14.66 -41.31 8.98
C THR A 32 -14.95 -39.82 8.79
N PHE A 33 -13.91 -39.00 8.60
CA PHE A 33 -14.05 -37.59 8.30
C PHE A 33 -14.86 -37.37 7.01
N ILE A 34 -14.50 -38.08 5.95
CA ILE A 34 -15.20 -37.99 4.66
C ILE A 34 -16.68 -38.30 4.83
N LYS A 35 -16.98 -39.43 5.48
CA LYS A 35 -18.36 -39.83 5.72
C LYS A 35 -19.12 -38.76 6.48
N ARG A 36 -18.58 -38.27 7.60
CA ARG A 36 -19.23 -37.22 8.41
C ARG A 36 -19.40 -35.89 7.67
N PHE A 37 -18.39 -35.47 6.93
CA PHE A 37 -18.47 -34.26 6.12
C PHE A 37 -19.58 -34.38 5.04
N MET A 38 -19.67 -35.52 4.37
CA MET A 38 -20.71 -35.80 3.39
C MET A 38 -22.10 -35.86 4.03
N ASP A 39 -22.26 -36.59 5.14
CA ASP A 39 -23.53 -36.73 5.84
C ASP A 39 -24.03 -35.38 6.41
N THR A 40 -23.12 -34.54 6.92
CA THR A 40 -23.47 -33.28 7.59
C THR A 40 -23.70 -32.15 6.62
N LEU A 41 -22.83 -31.98 5.59
CA LEU A 41 -22.85 -30.81 4.73
C LEU A 41 -23.28 -31.10 3.30
N VAL A 42 -22.86 -32.20 2.68
CA VAL A 42 -23.04 -32.40 1.24
C VAL A 42 -24.38 -33.03 0.92
N ILE A 43 -24.66 -34.23 1.47
CA ILE A 43 -25.86 -35.01 1.17
C ILE A 43 -27.17 -34.26 1.46
N PRO A 44 -27.33 -33.54 2.60
CA PRO A 44 -28.54 -32.79 2.88
C PRO A 44 -28.81 -31.63 1.89
N ASN A 45 -27.75 -31.13 1.24
CA ASN A 45 -27.83 -29.97 0.35
C ASN A 45 -27.79 -30.33 -1.15
N ILE A 46 -27.87 -31.62 -1.52
CA ILE A 46 -28.06 -32.09 -2.88
C ILE A 46 -29.54 -31.95 -3.26
N ALA A 47 -29.81 -31.18 -4.33
CA ALA A 47 -31.18 -30.91 -4.75
C ALA A 47 -31.88 -32.11 -5.43
N ALA A 48 -31.13 -32.95 -6.17
CA ALA A 48 -31.68 -34.09 -6.93
C ALA A 48 -31.64 -35.39 -6.08
N ASP A 49 -32.80 -36.02 -5.89
CA ASP A 49 -32.91 -37.24 -5.05
C ASP A 49 -32.05 -38.39 -5.57
N GLU A 50 -32.01 -38.61 -6.89
CA GLU A 50 -31.17 -39.66 -7.50
C GLU A 50 -29.67 -39.45 -7.24
N GLN A 51 -29.21 -38.19 -7.28
CA GLN A 51 -27.82 -37.86 -6.97
C GLN A 51 -27.52 -38.01 -5.48
N ARG A 52 -28.51 -37.74 -4.62
CA ARG A 52 -28.42 -37.92 -3.16
C ARG A 52 -28.28 -39.40 -2.78
N GLU A 53 -29.12 -40.26 -3.34
CA GLU A 53 -29.05 -41.70 -3.13
C GLU A 53 -27.70 -42.26 -3.59
N ARG A 54 -27.28 -41.90 -4.80
CA ARG A 54 -25.99 -42.34 -5.36
C ARG A 54 -24.82 -41.88 -4.48
N ALA A 55 -24.80 -40.60 -4.06
CA ALA A 55 -23.75 -40.06 -3.18
C ALA A 55 -23.70 -40.79 -1.82
N ASN A 56 -24.85 -41.26 -1.30
CA ASN A 56 -24.93 -42.02 -0.08
C ASN A 56 -24.37 -43.45 -0.26
N ASP A 57 -24.63 -44.10 -1.38
CA ASP A 57 -24.11 -45.43 -1.72
C ASP A 57 -22.58 -45.45 -1.91
N GLU A 58 -22.02 -44.32 -2.39
CA GLU A 58 -20.60 -44.16 -2.63
C GLU A 58 -19.79 -43.80 -1.37
N LEU A 59 -20.43 -43.63 -0.20
CA LEU A 59 -19.74 -43.32 1.06
C LEU A 59 -18.74 -44.40 1.47
N PRO A 60 -17.58 -44.03 2.00
CA PRO A 60 -16.58 -44.99 2.43
C PRO A 60 -17.07 -45.78 3.65
N GLN A 61 -16.79 -47.07 3.67
CA GLN A 61 -17.02 -47.92 4.83
C GLN A 61 -15.88 -47.71 5.81
N SER A 62 -16.19 -47.22 7.01
CA SER A 62 -15.24 -47.13 8.11
C SER A 62 -15.20 -48.46 8.88
N SER A 63 -14.02 -49.04 9.07
CA SER A 63 -13.83 -50.23 9.87
C SER A 63 -12.91 -49.96 11.06
N ALA A 64 -13.18 -50.63 12.20
CA ALA A 64 -12.28 -50.64 13.34
C ALA A 64 -11.08 -51.60 13.10
N GLY A 65 -9.96 -51.38 13.82
CA GLY A 65 -8.79 -52.27 13.81
C GLY A 65 -7.60 -51.72 12.99
N ARG A 66 -6.55 -52.55 12.81
CA ARG A 66 -5.25 -52.16 12.22
C ARG A 66 -5.13 -52.42 10.70
N THR A 67 -6.07 -53.13 10.09
CA THR A 67 -5.99 -53.57 8.69
C THR A 67 -6.29 -52.44 7.72
N ILE A 68 -5.45 -52.26 6.70
CA ILE A 68 -5.64 -51.28 5.63
C ILE A 68 -6.67 -51.85 4.64
N MET A 69 -7.75 -51.10 4.39
CA MET A 69 -8.86 -51.51 3.52
C MET A 69 -8.78 -50.88 2.16
N THR A 70 -8.32 -49.63 2.04
CA THR A 70 -8.27 -48.87 0.78
C THR A 70 -6.96 -49.17 0.08
N THR A 71 -7.01 -49.60 -1.18
CA THR A 71 -5.84 -49.95 -2.01
C THR A 71 -5.52 -48.91 -3.06
N GLU A 72 -6.51 -48.09 -3.39
CA GLU A 72 -6.38 -47.03 -4.39
C GLU A 72 -7.20 -45.79 -3.97
N PRO A 73 -6.84 -44.60 -4.43
CA PRO A 73 -7.63 -43.39 -4.17
C PRO A 73 -9.03 -43.51 -4.76
N LYS A 74 -10.03 -43.07 -3.99
CA LYS A 74 -11.43 -43.06 -4.40
C LYS A 74 -11.99 -41.64 -4.41
N PHE A 75 -12.72 -41.31 -5.46
CA PHE A 75 -13.47 -40.07 -5.55
C PHE A 75 -14.86 -40.25 -4.92
N ILE A 76 -15.28 -39.34 -4.06
CA ILE A 76 -16.53 -39.43 -3.28
C ILE A 76 -17.23 -38.08 -3.30
N PRO A 77 -18.36 -37.95 -3.97
CA PRO A 77 -18.88 -38.93 -4.94
C PRO A 77 -17.99 -39.01 -6.19
N GLU A 78 -18.14 -40.04 -7.00
CA GLU A 78 -17.38 -40.28 -8.24
C GLU A 78 -17.46 -39.05 -9.17
N ASN A 79 -18.66 -38.49 -9.34
CA ASN A 79 -18.89 -37.20 -10.01
C ASN A 79 -19.18 -36.12 -8.99
N ALA A 80 -18.52 -34.96 -9.16
CA ALA A 80 -18.75 -33.81 -8.29
C ALA A 80 -20.23 -33.40 -8.26
N VAL A 81 -20.77 -33.19 -7.07
CA VAL A 81 -22.16 -32.77 -6.86
C VAL A 81 -22.26 -31.30 -6.55
N GLU A 82 -23.23 -30.63 -7.17
CA GLU A 82 -23.53 -29.24 -6.86
C GLU A 82 -24.39 -29.17 -5.61
N ILE A 83 -23.95 -28.36 -4.66
CA ILE A 83 -24.70 -28.03 -3.45
C ILE A 83 -24.94 -26.53 -3.37
N GLN A 84 -26.06 -26.17 -2.74
CA GLN A 84 -26.41 -24.80 -2.47
C GLN A 84 -26.57 -24.62 -0.95
N LEU A 85 -25.79 -23.69 -0.41
CA LEU A 85 -25.79 -23.37 1.02
C LEU A 85 -26.36 -21.96 1.25
N ASP A 86 -26.51 -21.59 2.51
CA ASP A 86 -27.01 -20.29 2.93
C ASP A 86 -26.30 -19.12 2.22
N GLY A 87 -27.08 -18.09 1.83
CA GLY A 87 -26.55 -16.92 1.11
C GLY A 87 -26.32 -17.12 -0.37
N ASN A 88 -26.98 -18.11 -1.02
CA ASN A 88 -26.84 -18.46 -2.44
C ASN A 88 -25.43 -18.91 -2.87
N ALA A 89 -24.59 -19.37 -1.93
CA ALA A 89 -23.32 -19.97 -2.27
C ALA A 89 -23.55 -21.30 -3.00
N LYS A 90 -23.18 -21.36 -4.27
CA LYS A 90 -23.22 -22.59 -5.08
C LYS A 90 -21.81 -23.03 -5.40
N PHE A 91 -21.56 -24.31 -5.20
CA PHE A 91 -20.28 -24.91 -5.60
C PHE A 91 -20.41 -26.44 -5.76
N ARG A 92 -19.49 -27.00 -6.50
CA ARG A 92 -19.39 -28.45 -6.69
C ARG A 92 -18.41 -29.01 -5.68
N VAL A 93 -18.84 -30.06 -4.97
CA VAL A 93 -18.02 -30.75 -3.96
C VAL A 93 -17.65 -32.12 -4.45
N ARG A 94 -16.41 -32.47 -4.21
CA ARG A 94 -15.86 -33.81 -4.41
C ARG A 94 -14.77 -34.05 -3.39
N MET A 95 -14.87 -35.14 -2.66
CA MET A 95 -13.81 -35.57 -1.74
C MET A 95 -13.00 -36.69 -2.36
N ILE A 96 -11.75 -36.79 -1.96
CA ILE A 96 -10.85 -37.80 -2.47
C ILE A 96 -10.26 -38.53 -1.27
N ASP A 97 -10.66 -39.80 -1.09
CA ASP A 97 -10.12 -40.67 -0.06
C ASP A 97 -8.82 -41.31 -0.54
N CYS A 98 -7.70 -40.90 0.06
CA CYS A 98 -6.39 -41.44 -0.27
C CYS A 98 -6.04 -42.63 0.64
N VAL A 99 -5.23 -43.53 0.14
CA VAL A 99 -4.80 -44.74 0.86
C VAL A 99 -4.14 -44.39 2.18
N GLY A 100 -3.29 -43.40 2.22
CA GLY A 100 -2.53 -43.00 3.39
C GLY A 100 -1.15 -43.64 3.48
N TYR A 101 -0.28 -42.93 4.17
CA TYR A 101 1.09 -43.36 4.41
C TYR A 101 1.15 -44.44 5.48
N ILE A 102 1.95 -45.48 5.25
CA ILE A 102 2.03 -46.63 6.09
C ILE A 102 2.74 -46.29 7.41
N VAL A 103 2.24 -46.83 8.50
CA VAL A 103 2.87 -46.80 9.83
C VAL A 103 3.30 -48.21 10.23
N PRO A 104 4.35 -48.40 11.04
CA PRO A 104 4.95 -49.69 11.29
C PRO A 104 3.97 -50.79 11.80
N SER A 105 3.05 -50.43 12.68
CA SER A 105 2.08 -51.38 13.25
C SER A 105 0.81 -51.59 12.43
N ALA A 106 0.71 -50.98 11.21
CA ALA A 106 -0.42 -51.22 10.32
C ALA A 106 -0.34 -52.65 9.71
N LEU A 107 -1.52 -53.25 9.48
CA LEU A 107 -1.62 -54.59 8.90
C LEU A 107 -2.17 -54.54 7.46
N GLY A 108 -1.76 -55.48 6.62
CA GLY A 108 -2.31 -55.68 5.25
C GLY A 108 -1.48 -55.05 4.14
N TYR A 109 -0.26 -54.59 4.42
CA TYR A 109 0.72 -54.18 3.40
C TYR A 109 1.81 -55.22 3.17
N ILE A 110 1.87 -56.27 4.01
CA ILE A 110 2.74 -57.45 3.89
C ILE A 110 1.86 -58.68 3.69
N GLU A 111 2.15 -59.49 2.71
CA GLU A 111 1.56 -60.81 2.45
C GLU A 111 2.70 -61.83 2.29
N ASP A 112 2.61 -62.96 3.00
CA ASP A 112 3.60 -64.07 2.93
C ASP A 112 5.07 -63.60 3.14
N GLU A 113 5.30 -62.74 4.14
CA GLU A 113 6.59 -62.15 4.49
C GLU A 113 7.20 -61.25 3.43
N ALA A 114 6.48 -60.88 2.34
CA ALA A 114 6.90 -59.99 1.29
C ALA A 114 5.96 -58.76 1.18
N PRO A 115 6.41 -57.64 0.66
CA PRO A 115 5.55 -56.52 0.37
C PRO A 115 4.41 -56.88 -0.55
N ARG A 116 3.16 -56.55 -0.16
CA ARG A 116 1.99 -56.79 -1.00
C ARG A 116 2.15 -56.01 -2.33
N MET A 117 2.03 -56.73 -3.43
CA MET A 117 2.11 -56.11 -4.76
C MET A 117 0.73 -55.71 -5.26
N VAL A 118 0.60 -54.48 -5.78
CA VAL A 118 -0.66 -53.95 -6.29
C VAL A 118 -0.48 -53.35 -7.69
N LYS A 119 -1.49 -53.54 -8.54
CA LYS A 119 -1.56 -52.87 -9.85
C LYS A 119 -2.21 -51.51 -9.67
N THR A 120 -1.65 -50.49 -10.26
CA THR A 120 -2.21 -49.13 -10.26
C THR A 120 -2.32 -48.61 -11.68
N PRO A 121 -3.19 -47.62 -11.96
CA PRO A 121 -3.30 -47.04 -13.29
C PRO A 121 -2.02 -46.30 -13.77
N TRP A 122 -1.06 -46.08 -12.90
CA TRP A 122 0.14 -45.29 -13.15
C TRP A 122 1.38 -46.11 -13.53
N PHE A 123 1.31 -47.44 -13.34
CA PHE A 123 2.40 -48.36 -13.65
C PHE A 123 1.91 -49.54 -14.48
N GLU A 124 2.71 -49.93 -15.45
CA GLU A 124 2.41 -51.12 -16.28
C GLU A 124 2.58 -52.43 -15.50
N GLU A 125 3.53 -52.44 -14.53
CA GLU A 125 3.81 -53.58 -13.66
C GLU A 125 3.24 -53.37 -12.26
N ALA A 126 3.03 -54.46 -11.52
CA ALA A 126 2.64 -54.39 -10.12
C ALA A 126 3.80 -53.84 -9.30
N VAL A 127 3.50 -52.85 -8.41
CA VAL A 127 4.46 -52.22 -7.53
C VAL A 127 4.14 -52.51 -6.07
N PRO A 128 5.12 -52.40 -5.15
CA PRO A 128 4.84 -52.52 -3.72
C PRO A 128 3.75 -51.56 -3.27
N PHE A 129 2.91 -52.01 -2.35
CA PHE A 129 1.73 -51.27 -1.90
C PHE A 129 2.08 -49.88 -1.29
N ASP A 130 3.17 -49.81 -0.51
CA ASP A 130 3.68 -48.56 0.05
C ASP A 130 4.01 -47.54 -1.05
N MET A 131 4.74 -47.96 -2.09
CA MET A 131 5.07 -47.10 -3.23
C MET A 131 3.81 -46.64 -3.98
N ALA A 132 2.87 -47.56 -4.20
CA ALA A 132 1.59 -47.27 -4.86
C ALA A 132 0.78 -46.23 -4.05
N ALA A 133 0.73 -46.37 -2.71
CA ALA A 133 0.04 -45.47 -1.81
C ALA A 133 0.63 -44.05 -1.84
N GLU A 134 1.94 -43.96 -1.82
CA GLU A 134 2.66 -42.65 -1.87
C GLU A 134 2.43 -41.91 -3.18
N ILE A 135 2.70 -42.58 -4.30
CA ILE A 135 2.55 -41.96 -5.63
C ILE A 135 1.09 -41.62 -5.92
N GLY A 136 0.17 -42.50 -5.55
CA GLY A 136 -1.26 -42.26 -5.69
C GLY A 136 -1.70 -41.05 -4.89
N THR A 137 -1.28 -40.93 -3.64
CA THR A 137 -1.58 -39.77 -2.78
C THR A 137 -1.01 -38.48 -3.35
N LYS A 138 0.26 -38.49 -3.77
CA LYS A 138 0.91 -37.31 -4.37
C LYS A 138 0.18 -36.86 -5.65
N LYS A 139 -0.13 -37.76 -6.56
CA LYS A 139 -0.87 -37.44 -7.79
C LYS A 139 -2.26 -36.89 -7.52
N VAL A 140 -3.01 -37.51 -6.61
CA VAL A 140 -4.34 -37.03 -6.23
C VAL A 140 -4.30 -35.59 -5.74
N ILE A 141 -3.35 -35.26 -4.89
CA ILE A 141 -3.25 -33.90 -4.37
C ILE A 141 -2.82 -32.95 -5.48
N THR A 142 -1.82 -33.32 -6.27
CA THR A 142 -1.28 -32.43 -7.32
C THR A 142 -2.31 -32.15 -8.41
N ASP A 143 -2.95 -33.19 -8.92
CA ASP A 143 -3.72 -33.10 -10.16
C ASP A 143 -5.23 -32.92 -9.93
N HIS A 144 -5.76 -33.42 -8.82
CA HIS A 144 -7.21 -33.54 -8.63
C HIS A 144 -7.79 -32.77 -7.43
N SER A 145 -6.98 -32.27 -6.49
CA SER A 145 -7.50 -31.51 -5.35
C SER A 145 -7.28 -30.01 -5.49
N THR A 146 -8.23 -29.22 -5.01
CA THR A 146 -8.07 -27.76 -4.85
C THR A 146 -7.52 -27.41 -3.48
N ILE A 147 -7.81 -28.26 -2.48
CA ILE A 147 -7.47 -28.09 -1.06
C ILE A 147 -6.98 -29.41 -0.50
N GLY A 148 -5.95 -29.39 0.32
CA GLY A 148 -5.47 -30.54 1.10
C GLY A 148 -5.96 -30.50 2.54
N LEU A 149 -6.41 -31.64 3.06
CA LEU A 149 -6.65 -31.84 4.48
C LEU A 149 -5.81 -33.02 4.96
N VAL A 150 -4.83 -32.74 5.82
CA VAL A 150 -4.01 -33.79 6.45
C VAL A 150 -4.69 -34.23 7.72
N ILE A 151 -5.06 -35.50 7.83
CA ILE A 151 -5.62 -36.06 9.05
C ILE A 151 -4.58 -36.91 9.78
N THR A 152 -4.20 -36.47 10.95
CA THR A 152 -3.36 -37.19 11.91
C THR A 152 -4.13 -37.47 13.21
N THR A 153 -3.50 -38.08 14.19
CA THR A 153 -4.16 -38.43 15.45
C THR A 153 -3.25 -38.26 16.66
N ASP A 154 -3.84 -38.08 17.83
CA ASP A 154 -3.15 -38.09 19.12
C ASP A 154 -2.89 -39.54 19.65
N GLY A 155 -3.32 -40.55 18.88
CA GLY A 155 -3.26 -41.98 19.28
C GLY A 155 -4.49 -42.50 19.98
N SER A 156 -5.47 -41.67 20.36
CA SER A 156 -6.64 -42.05 21.12
C SER A 156 -7.70 -42.83 20.33
N ILE A 157 -7.65 -42.78 18.99
CA ILE A 157 -8.69 -43.33 18.10
C ILE A 157 -8.39 -44.75 17.61
N SER A 158 -7.21 -45.29 17.87
CA SER A 158 -6.77 -46.61 17.40
C SER A 158 -5.80 -47.23 18.40
N ASP A 159 -5.50 -48.54 18.23
CA ASP A 159 -4.52 -49.26 19.06
C ASP A 159 -3.05 -49.02 18.61
N ILE A 160 -2.79 -47.96 17.84
CA ILE A 160 -1.47 -47.58 17.34
C ILE A 160 -0.98 -46.38 18.13
N ASP A 161 0.21 -46.47 18.69
CA ASP A 161 0.79 -45.38 19.49
C ASP A 161 1.08 -44.13 18.64
N ARG A 162 0.91 -42.95 19.25
CA ARG A 162 1.17 -41.67 18.60
C ARG A 162 2.56 -41.58 17.94
N SER A 163 3.58 -42.13 18.57
CA SER A 163 4.97 -42.10 18.07
C SER A 163 5.16 -42.77 16.73
N GLU A 164 4.32 -43.74 16.38
CA GLU A 164 4.41 -44.42 15.07
C GLU A 164 3.88 -43.60 13.93
N TYR A 165 3.05 -42.59 14.20
CA TYR A 165 2.52 -41.69 13.18
C TYR A 165 3.50 -40.58 12.76
N GLU A 166 4.48 -40.25 13.59
CA GLU A 166 5.29 -39.06 13.43
C GLU A 166 6.06 -39.00 12.11
N LEU A 167 6.70 -40.08 11.69
CA LEU A 167 7.46 -40.13 10.44
C LEU A 167 6.55 -40.00 9.22
N ALA A 168 5.44 -40.72 9.21
CA ALA A 168 4.49 -40.68 8.11
C ALA A 168 3.79 -39.31 8.00
N GLU A 169 3.45 -38.71 9.14
CA GLU A 169 2.88 -37.37 9.24
C GLU A 169 3.84 -36.31 8.69
N GLU A 170 5.10 -36.31 9.13
CA GLU A 170 6.11 -35.37 8.68
C GLU A 170 6.35 -35.44 7.18
N ARG A 171 6.37 -36.65 6.63
CA ARG A 171 6.52 -36.89 5.21
C ARG A 171 5.39 -36.29 4.39
N VAL A 172 4.12 -36.58 4.75
CA VAL A 172 2.93 -36.03 4.10
C VAL A 172 2.95 -34.51 4.11
N ILE A 173 3.25 -33.92 5.26
CA ILE A 173 3.25 -32.47 5.41
C ILE A 173 4.32 -31.80 4.54
N ASN A 174 5.53 -32.41 4.47
CA ASN A 174 6.61 -31.87 3.65
C ASN A 174 6.27 -31.97 2.15
N GLU A 175 5.71 -33.07 1.69
CA GLU A 175 5.27 -33.22 0.29
C GLU A 175 4.19 -32.19 -0.10
N LEU A 176 3.24 -31.89 0.80
CA LEU A 176 2.22 -30.88 0.57
C LEU A 176 2.80 -29.47 0.50
N LYS A 177 3.81 -29.17 1.30
CA LYS A 177 4.53 -27.90 1.26
C LYS A 177 5.26 -27.72 -0.09
N GLU A 178 5.91 -28.78 -0.59
CA GLU A 178 6.58 -28.75 -1.90
C GLU A 178 5.61 -28.46 -3.05
N ILE A 179 4.40 -28.99 -2.99
CA ILE A 179 3.35 -28.78 -3.99
C ILE A 179 2.75 -27.36 -3.92
N ASN A 180 2.95 -26.66 -2.80
CA ASN A 180 2.47 -25.30 -2.54
C ASN A 180 0.94 -25.12 -2.66
N LYS A 181 0.16 -26.16 -2.35
CA LYS A 181 -1.31 -26.09 -2.25
C LYS A 181 -1.76 -25.62 -0.87
N PRO A 182 -2.92 -24.95 -0.76
CA PRO A 182 -3.48 -24.62 0.54
C PRO A 182 -3.88 -25.88 1.28
N PHE A 183 -3.41 -26.07 2.50
CA PHE A 183 -3.77 -27.19 3.36
C PHE A 183 -3.68 -26.83 4.83
N ILE A 184 -4.40 -27.59 5.64
CA ILE A 184 -4.31 -27.59 7.11
C ILE A 184 -4.17 -29.03 7.63
N VAL A 185 -3.76 -29.16 8.89
CA VAL A 185 -3.67 -30.44 9.58
C VAL A 185 -4.81 -30.54 10.59
N LEU A 186 -5.55 -31.65 10.56
CA LEU A 186 -6.57 -32.01 11.52
C LEU A 186 -6.01 -33.06 12.47
N LEU A 187 -5.95 -32.75 13.75
CA LEU A 187 -5.54 -33.68 14.80
C LEU A 187 -6.79 -34.39 15.34
N ASN A 188 -7.05 -35.59 14.83
CA ASN A 188 -8.20 -36.38 15.22
C ASN A 188 -8.01 -37.01 16.62
N SER A 189 -8.90 -36.68 17.53
CA SER A 189 -8.90 -37.15 18.93
C SER A 189 -10.32 -37.52 19.37
N VAL A 190 -10.42 -38.47 20.29
CA VAL A 190 -11.69 -38.78 20.96
C VAL A 190 -12.17 -37.60 21.82
N SER A 191 -11.23 -36.80 22.34
CA SER A 191 -11.55 -35.68 23.20
C SER A 191 -10.71 -34.44 22.79
N PRO A 192 -11.07 -33.73 21.70
CA PRO A 192 -10.29 -32.64 21.13
C PRO A 192 -10.13 -31.42 22.05
N ASP A 193 -11.03 -31.27 23.00
CA ASP A 193 -11.03 -30.13 23.93
C ASP A 193 -10.06 -30.27 25.11
N LEU A 194 -9.48 -31.46 25.34
CA LEU A 194 -8.49 -31.66 26.37
C LEU A 194 -7.28 -30.75 26.20
N GLN A 195 -6.79 -30.23 27.33
CA GLN A 195 -5.62 -29.32 27.31
C GLN A 195 -4.37 -29.99 26.73
N SER A 196 -4.18 -31.30 26.97
CA SER A 196 -3.09 -32.10 26.41
C SER A 196 -3.13 -32.13 24.87
N VAL A 197 -4.32 -32.31 24.28
CA VAL A 197 -4.54 -32.37 22.84
C VAL A 197 -4.30 -30.97 22.21
N ARG A 198 -4.80 -29.92 22.85
CA ARG A 198 -4.53 -28.53 22.39
C ARG A 198 -3.05 -28.17 22.49
N GLN A 199 -2.33 -28.64 23.52
CA GLN A 199 -0.88 -28.45 23.62
C GLN A 199 -0.13 -29.25 22.55
N LEU A 200 -0.56 -30.47 22.23
CA LEU A 200 0.01 -31.25 21.12
C LEU A 200 -0.23 -30.56 19.79
N ALA A 201 -1.45 -30.09 19.49
CA ALA A 201 -1.78 -29.36 18.31
C ALA A 201 -0.88 -28.12 18.14
N LYS A 202 -0.67 -27.37 19.22
CA LYS A 202 0.24 -26.21 19.19
C LYS A 202 1.68 -26.61 18.90
N LYS A 203 2.21 -27.65 19.55
CA LYS A 203 3.57 -28.15 19.27
C LYS A 203 3.74 -28.59 17.82
N LEU A 204 2.74 -29.25 17.24
CA LEU A 204 2.77 -29.66 15.84
C LEU A 204 2.67 -28.47 14.89
N SER A 205 1.84 -27.48 15.24
CA SER A 205 1.74 -26.24 14.47
C SER A 205 3.06 -25.48 14.45
N ASP A 206 3.73 -25.37 15.60
CA ASP A 206 5.06 -24.72 15.72
C ASP A 206 6.14 -25.53 14.96
N LYS A 207 6.11 -26.88 15.08
CA LYS A 207 7.06 -27.77 14.36
C LYS A 207 6.93 -27.66 12.85
N TYR A 208 5.70 -27.71 12.35
CA TYR A 208 5.43 -27.77 10.92
C TYR A 208 5.19 -26.39 10.26
N GLY A 209 4.98 -25.33 11.05
CA GLY A 209 4.67 -24.00 10.53
C GLY A 209 3.35 -23.93 9.74
N VAL A 210 2.40 -24.84 10.04
CA VAL A 210 1.07 -24.91 9.44
C VAL A 210 0.00 -25.03 10.52
N PRO A 211 -1.24 -24.56 10.31
CA PRO A 211 -2.30 -24.69 11.27
C PRO A 211 -2.61 -26.16 11.56
N VAL A 212 -2.72 -26.51 12.84
CA VAL A 212 -3.16 -27.82 13.34
C VAL A 212 -4.38 -27.62 14.19
N GLU A 213 -5.52 -28.15 13.74
CA GLU A 213 -6.81 -28.03 14.44
C GLU A 213 -7.20 -29.37 15.10
N PRO A 214 -7.40 -29.41 16.41
CA PRO A 214 -7.92 -30.59 17.07
C PRO A 214 -9.41 -30.75 16.75
N VAL A 215 -9.81 -31.96 16.34
CA VAL A 215 -11.18 -32.27 15.92
C VAL A 215 -11.57 -33.70 16.36
N SER A 216 -12.87 -33.97 16.52
CA SER A 216 -13.40 -35.32 16.54
C SER A 216 -14.06 -35.67 15.22
N CYS A 217 -13.41 -36.48 14.41
CA CYS A 217 -14.00 -36.87 13.11
C CYS A 217 -15.32 -37.65 13.24
N MET A 218 -15.57 -38.24 14.40
CA MET A 218 -16.84 -38.95 14.70
C MET A 218 -17.99 -38.00 15.00
N GLU A 219 -17.71 -36.87 15.66
CA GLU A 219 -18.71 -35.91 16.16
C GLU A 219 -18.76 -34.61 15.33
N LEU A 220 -18.17 -34.61 14.16
CA LEU A 220 -18.05 -33.43 13.28
C LEU A 220 -19.43 -32.85 12.95
N ASP A 221 -19.66 -31.63 13.36
CA ASP A 221 -20.86 -30.84 13.06
C ASP A 221 -20.64 -29.77 11.97
N GLU A 222 -21.70 -29.08 11.58
CA GLU A 222 -21.67 -28.05 10.56
C GLU A 222 -20.80 -26.84 10.98
N ASN A 223 -20.80 -26.46 12.24
CA ASN A 223 -20.01 -25.35 12.75
C ASN A 223 -18.51 -25.67 12.73
N GLU A 224 -18.15 -26.91 13.05
CA GLU A 224 -16.77 -27.38 12.96
C GLU A 224 -16.29 -27.43 11.50
N ILE A 225 -17.15 -27.89 10.58
CA ILE A 225 -16.84 -27.86 9.15
C ILE A 225 -16.62 -26.42 8.68
N LYS A 226 -17.49 -25.47 9.04
CA LYS A 226 -17.32 -24.04 8.73
C LYS A 226 -15.99 -23.51 9.29
N ARG A 227 -15.63 -23.88 10.50
CA ARG A 227 -14.36 -23.48 11.14
C ARG A 227 -13.15 -24.03 10.37
N ILE A 228 -13.20 -25.31 9.98
CA ILE A 228 -12.15 -25.95 9.16
C ILE A 228 -11.98 -25.23 7.83
N LEU A 229 -13.08 -25.00 7.11
CA LEU A 229 -13.06 -24.30 5.81
C LEU A 229 -12.56 -22.84 5.94
N ALA A 230 -12.95 -22.16 7.01
CA ALA A 230 -12.42 -20.82 7.31
C ALA A 230 -10.90 -20.83 7.51
N ARG A 231 -10.39 -21.79 8.27
CA ARG A 231 -8.93 -21.94 8.48
C ARG A 231 -8.19 -22.22 7.20
N VAL A 232 -8.75 -23.06 6.34
CA VAL A 232 -8.17 -23.34 5.01
C VAL A 232 -8.06 -22.07 4.17
N LEU A 233 -9.07 -21.19 4.21
CA LEU A 233 -9.04 -19.93 3.45
C LEU A 233 -7.84 -19.04 3.79
N PHE A 234 -7.37 -19.05 5.03
CA PHE A 234 -6.17 -18.33 5.44
C PHE A 234 -4.87 -18.91 4.87
N GLU A 235 -4.88 -20.17 4.42
CA GLU A 235 -3.74 -20.81 3.76
C GLU A 235 -3.68 -20.57 2.25
N PHE A 236 -4.71 -19.96 1.67
CA PHE A 236 -4.66 -19.56 0.27
C PHE A 236 -3.67 -18.42 0.03
N PRO A 237 -3.09 -18.35 -1.17
CA PRO A 237 -2.16 -17.27 -1.51
C PRO A 237 -2.85 -15.91 -1.46
N VAL A 238 -2.15 -14.90 -0.94
CA VAL A 238 -2.56 -13.51 -1.08
C VAL A 238 -2.35 -13.08 -2.52
N LYS A 239 -3.36 -12.40 -3.12
CA LYS A 239 -3.28 -11.91 -4.50
C LYS A 239 -2.86 -10.45 -4.57
N GLU A 240 -3.36 -9.64 -3.65
CA GLU A 240 -3.08 -8.21 -3.63
C GLU A 240 -3.09 -7.68 -2.20
N ILE A 241 -2.10 -6.85 -1.87
CA ILE A 241 -2.06 -6.10 -0.62
C ILE A 241 -2.09 -4.61 -0.97
N LYS A 242 -3.15 -3.93 -0.54
CA LYS A 242 -3.30 -2.48 -0.67
C LYS A 242 -2.87 -1.78 0.62
N ALA A 243 -1.88 -0.93 0.53
CA ALA A 243 -1.43 -0.08 1.63
C ALA A 243 -2.04 1.31 1.50
N ASP A 244 -2.99 1.63 2.37
CA ASP A 244 -3.62 2.95 2.43
C ASP A 244 -2.75 3.87 3.31
N MET A 245 -2.11 4.84 2.67
CA MET A 245 -1.26 5.86 3.29
C MET A 245 -1.87 7.26 3.14
N PRO A 246 -1.42 8.26 3.93
CA PRO A 246 -1.82 9.64 3.75
C PRO A 246 -1.58 10.13 2.32
N LYS A 247 -2.60 10.72 1.71
CA LYS A 247 -2.59 11.09 0.27
C LYS A 247 -1.44 12.00 -0.13
N TRP A 248 -0.96 12.86 0.80
CA TRP A 248 0.15 13.77 0.52
C TRP A 248 1.46 13.06 0.21
N VAL A 249 1.67 11.81 0.69
CA VAL A 249 2.85 11.00 0.35
C VAL A 249 2.93 10.73 -1.16
N ASN A 250 1.77 10.53 -1.80
CA ASN A 250 1.71 10.28 -3.25
C ASN A 250 2.07 11.52 -4.09
N SER A 251 1.95 12.73 -3.50
CA SER A 251 2.35 13.97 -4.18
C SER A 251 3.86 14.26 -4.13
N LEU A 252 4.62 13.45 -3.38
CA LEU A 252 6.07 13.53 -3.33
C LEU A 252 6.69 12.95 -4.61
N GLU A 253 7.83 13.48 -5.00
CA GLU A 253 8.60 12.94 -6.11
C GLU A 253 9.06 11.50 -5.82
N LYS A 254 9.26 10.70 -6.86
CA LYS A 254 9.63 9.29 -6.70
C LYS A 254 10.95 9.08 -5.96
N ASN A 255 11.88 10.00 -6.12
CA ASN A 255 13.21 10.01 -5.49
C ASN A 255 13.23 10.71 -4.12
N HIS A 256 12.11 11.22 -3.64
CA HIS A 256 12.02 11.84 -2.31
C HIS A 256 12.36 10.83 -1.23
N TRP A 257 13.23 11.20 -0.29
CA TRP A 257 13.77 10.32 0.75
C TRP A 257 12.69 9.55 1.53
N LEU A 258 11.63 10.25 2.00
CA LEU A 258 10.53 9.64 2.76
C LEU A 258 9.75 8.64 1.91
N ARG A 259 9.42 9.02 0.66
CA ARG A 259 8.68 8.13 -0.23
C ARG A 259 9.47 6.87 -0.55
N SER A 260 10.74 7.02 -0.90
CA SER A 260 11.63 5.89 -1.21
C SER A 260 11.75 4.93 -0.05
N GLU A 261 11.93 5.44 1.17
CA GLU A 261 12.05 4.63 2.39
C GLU A 261 10.75 3.87 2.68
N LEU A 262 9.59 4.56 2.69
CA LEU A 262 8.30 3.92 2.94
C LEU A 262 8.00 2.81 1.93
N PHE A 263 8.19 3.08 0.64
CA PHE A 263 7.95 2.08 -0.40
C PHE A 263 8.93 0.91 -0.31
N SER A 264 10.19 1.15 0.06
CA SER A 264 11.18 0.10 0.29
C SER A 264 10.77 -0.81 1.45
N VAL A 265 10.36 -0.24 2.59
CA VAL A 265 9.89 -1.00 3.76
C VAL A 265 8.65 -1.82 3.43
N ILE A 266 7.65 -1.23 2.78
CA ILE A 266 6.43 -1.95 2.40
C ILE A 266 6.76 -3.09 1.43
N LYS A 267 7.59 -2.83 0.41
CA LYS A 267 7.98 -3.83 -0.57
C LYS A 267 8.74 -4.98 0.07
N SER A 268 9.78 -4.71 0.84
CA SER A 268 10.60 -5.74 1.49
C SER A 268 9.80 -6.56 2.51
N SER A 269 8.84 -5.96 3.22
CA SER A 269 7.98 -6.66 4.16
C SER A 269 6.95 -7.55 3.46
N ALA A 270 6.46 -7.15 2.28
CA ALA A 270 5.44 -7.89 1.52
C ALA A 270 6.03 -8.94 0.56
N GLU A 271 7.31 -8.84 0.21
CA GLU A 271 7.95 -9.66 -0.84
C GLU A 271 7.91 -11.18 -0.54
N ASN A 272 7.89 -11.55 0.73
CA ASN A 272 7.86 -12.94 1.18
C ASN A 272 6.45 -13.42 1.62
N ALA A 273 5.42 -12.61 1.42
CA ALA A 273 4.06 -12.99 1.79
C ALA A 273 3.46 -13.91 0.75
N LEU A 274 3.35 -15.17 1.10
CA LEU A 274 2.73 -16.18 0.24
C LEU A 274 1.26 -16.42 0.59
N LYS A 275 0.89 -16.32 1.88
CA LYS A 275 -0.42 -16.72 2.40
C LYS A 275 -1.15 -15.57 3.10
N ILE A 276 -2.48 -15.63 3.07
CA ILE A 276 -3.32 -14.60 3.72
C ILE A 276 -3.02 -14.45 5.22
N ARG A 277 -2.75 -15.55 5.93
CA ARG A 277 -2.42 -15.51 7.37
C ARG A 277 -1.20 -14.64 7.69
N GLU A 278 -0.27 -14.49 6.75
CA GLU A 278 0.98 -13.76 6.94
C GLU A 278 0.80 -12.24 6.81
N VAL A 279 -0.37 -11.78 6.37
CA VAL A 279 -0.66 -10.35 6.17
C VAL A 279 -0.58 -9.57 7.49
N SER A 280 -0.98 -10.16 8.61
CA SER A 280 -0.86 -9.52 9.92
C SER A 280 0.59 -9.34 10.35
N ASP A 281 1.44 -10.33 10.11
CA ASP A 281 2.87 -10.27 10.42
C ASP A 281 3.58 -9.20 9.57
N ILE A 282 3.10 -8.98 8.33
CA ILE A 282 3.61 -7.91 7.47
C ILE A 282 3.29 -6.54 8.07
N ALA A 283 2.06 -6.34 8.56
CA ALA A 283 1.68 -5.08 9.20
C ALA A 283 2.56 -4.80 10.43
N GLU A 284 2.85 -5.83 11.24
CA GLU A 284 3.75 -5.70 12.39
C GLU A 284 5.18 -5.34 11.99
N LYS A 285 5.70 -5.93 10.90
CA LYS A 285 7.03 -5.58 10.37
C LYS A 285 7.08 -4.14 9.85
N ILE A 286 6.05 -3.72 9.13
CA ILE A 286 5.92 -2.34 8.63
C ILE A 286 5.85 -1.35 9.79
N ALA A 287 5.14 -1.67 10.88
CA ALA A 287 5.04 -0.84 12.07
C ALA A 287 6.37 -0.59 12.81
N GLN A 288 7.41 -1.42 12.56
CA GLN A 288 8.74 -1.21 13.13
C GLN A 288 9.51 -0.05 12.48
N CYS A 289 9.03 0.49 11.36
CA CYS A 289 9.66 1.62 10.70
C CYS A 289 9.48 2.91 11.54
N LYS A 290 10.57 3.62 11.81
CA LYS A 290 10.60 4.86 12.63
C LYS A 290 9.70 6.00 12.13
N TYR A 291 9.24 5.94 10.89
CA TYR A 291 8.36 6.94 10.29
C TYR A 291 6.89 6.57 10.38
N ILE A 292 6.58 5.35 10.82
CA ILE A 292 5.24 4.81 10.85
C ILE A 292 4.77 4.74 12.31
N ARG A 293 3.69 5.43 12.61
CA ARG A 293 3.06 5.42 13.93
C ARG A 293 2.22 4.15 14.14
N LEU A 294 1.50 3.75 13.09
CA LEU A 294 0.60 2.61 13.13
C LEU A 294 0.55 1.94 11.75
N ALA A 295 0.68 0.63 11.73
CA ALA A 295 0.33 -0.19 10.58
C ALA A 295 -0.54 -1.35 11.04
N GLU A 296 -1.74 -1.45 10.48
CA GLU A 296 -2.71 -2.49 10.85
C GLU A 296 -3.44 -3.03 9.61
N THR A 297 -3.85 -4.28 9.69
CA THR A 297 -4.70 -4.89 8.67
C THR A 297 -6.13 -4.44 8.87
N SER A 298 -6.63 -3.55 8.02
CA SER A 298 -7.98 -2.98 8.11
C SER A 298 -9.06 -3.88 7.54
N ALA A 299 -8.76 -4.68 6.54
CA ALA A 299 -9.67 -5.66 5.95
C ALA A 299 -8.91 -6.77 5.22
N VAL A 300 -9.46 -7.97 5.29
CA VAL A 300 -9.02 -9.11 4.48
C VAL A 300 -10.25 -9.70 3.80
N ASP A 301 -10.24 -9.78 2.50
CA ASP A 301 -11.26 -10.46 1.71
C ASP A 301 -10.73 -11.86 1.37
N LEU A 302 -11.28 -12.86 2.06
CA LEU A 302 -10.87 -14.25 1.91
C LEU A 302 -11.23 -14.82 0.55
N GLY A 303 -12.36 -14.42 -0.02
CA GLY A 303 -12.85 -14.89 -1.31
C GLY A 303 -12.01 -14.40 -2.48
N THR A 304 -11.65 -13.13 -2.50
CA THR A 304 -10.80 -12.54 -3.56
C THR A 304 -9.32 -12.69 -3.30
N GLY A 305 -8.91 -12.79 -2.03
CA GLY A 305 -7.50 -12.82 -1.61
C GLY A 305 -6.85 -11.45 -1.57
N HIS A 306 -7.65 -10.43 -1.44
CA HIS A 306 -7.18 -9.07 -1.29
C HIS A 306 -7.11 -8.68 0.18
N ALA A 307 -6.03 -8.06 0.58
CA ALA A 307 -5.86 -7.50 1.90
C ALA A 307 -5.68 -5.99 1.81
N ARG A 308 -6.20 -5.27 2.81
CA ARG A 308 -6.03 -3.83 2.94
C ARG A 308 -5.34 -3.52 4.25
N MET A 309 -4.27 -2.76 4.19
CA MET A 309 -3.54 -2.27 5.34
C MET A 309 -3.71 -0.76 5.46
N LYS A 310 -3.93 -0.27 6.67
CA LYS A 310 -3.92 1.14 6.99
C LYS A 310 -2.56 1.49 7.60
N ILE A 311 -1.90 2.48 7.03
CA ILE A 311 -0.60 2.97 7.50
C ILE A 311 -0.76 4.42 7.90
N GLU A 312 -0.49 4.73 9.16
CA GLU A 312 -0.44 6.09 9.67
C GLU A 312 1.01 6.49 9.95
N LEU A 313 1.38 7.65 9.48
CA LEU A 313 2.73 8.20 9.66
C LEU A 313 2.81 9.06 10.91
N GLU A 314 4.03 9.29 11.40
CA GLU A 314 4.27 10.28 12.45
C GLU A 314 3.81 11.67 11.99
N PRO A 315 2.96 12.38 12.75
CA PRO A 315 2.40 13.69 12.36
C PRO A 315 3.45 14.74 12.02
N SER A 316 4.59 14.73 12.70
CA SER A 316 5.70 15.64 12.46
C SER A 316 6.28 15.57 11.06
N LEU A 317 6.15 14.42 10.38
CA LEU A 317 6.67 14.24 9.03
C LEU A 317 5.95 15.11 7.99
N PHE A 318 4.65 15.34 8.17
CA PHE A 318 3.91 16.22 7.27
C PHE A 318 4.48 17.63 7.30
N TYR A 319 4.72 18.17 8.50
CA TYR A 319 5.25 19.53 8.67
C TYR A 319 6.70 19.63 8.20
N LYS A 320 7.50 18.60 8.46
CA LYS A 320 8.88 18.55 7.95
C LYS A 320 8.91 18.60 6.41
N VAL A 321 8.11 17.79 5.75
CA VAL A 321 8.02 17.78 4.28
C VAL A 321 7.43 19.08 3.75
N LEU A 322 6.47 19.67 4.44
CA LEU A 322 5.91 20.97 4.11
C LEU A 322 7.01 22.04 4.15
N GLY A 323 7.83 22.07 5.21
CA GLY A 323 8.98 22.96 5.34
C GLY A 323 10.00 22.78 4.21
N GLU A 324 10.36 21.53 3.89
CA GLU A 324 11.28 21.21 2.77
C GLU A 324 10.78 21.76 1.44
N LYS A 325 9.45 21.72 1.18
CA LYS A 325 8.86 22.15 -0.09
C LYS A 325 8.59 23.67 -0.17
N THR A 326 8.29 24.28 0.95
CA THR A 326 7.82 25.68 0.99
C THR A 326 8.85 26.64 1.55
N GLY A 327 9.85 26.15 2.27
CA GLY A 327 10.80 26.96 3.02
C GLY A 327 10.21 27.58 4.30
N PHE A 328 8.98 27.23 4.68
CA PHE A 328 8.38 27.72 5.93
C PHE A 328 8.74 26.81 7.10
N GLU A 329 9.10 27.42 8.22
CA GLU A 329 9.28 26.70 9.48
C GLU A 329 7.91 26.50 10.13
N VAL A 330 7.33 25.32 9.95
CA VAL A 330 6.04 24.91 10.50
C VAL A 330 6.23 23.58 11.24
N GLU A 331 5.85 23.52 12.49
CA GLU A 331 6.04 22.33 13.34
C GLU A 331 4.71 21.64 13.69
N ASP A 332 3.62 22.40 13.69
CA ASP A 332 2.30 21.93 14.09
C ASP A 332 1.15 22.59 13.31
N GLU A 333 -0.08 22.23 13.64
CA GLU A 333 -1.30 22.76 13.01
C GLU A 333 -1.45 24.27 13.26
N ASN A 334 -1.06 24.75 14.43
CA ASN A 334 -1.15 26.16 14.78
C ASN A 334 -0.18 27.00 13.94
N GLY A 335 1.08 26.54 13.82
CA GLY A 335 2.08 27.18 12.94
C GLY A 335 1.62 27.21 11.48
N LEU A 336 1.00 26.12 10.99
CA LEU A 336 0.44 26.07 9.67
C LEU A 336 -0.69 27.08 9.47
N LEU A 337 -1.60 27.20 10.44
CA LEU A 337 -2.71 28.15 10.38
C LEU A 337 -2.20 29.59 10.32
N HIS A 338 -1.20 29.96 11.14
CA HIS A 338 -0.58 31.28 11.10
C HIS A 338 0.11 31.56 9.75
N ALA A 339 0.91 30.62 9.26
CA ALA A 339 1.57 30.76 7.95
C ALA A 339 0.56 30.96 6.81
N MET A 340 -0.55 30.22 6.83
CA MET A 340 -1.62 30.37 5.84
C MET A 340 -2.35 31.71 5.95
N ALA A 341 -2.57 32.21 7.17
CA ALA A 341 -3.20 33.52 7.39
C ALA A 341 -2.30 34.65 6.86
N ASP A 342 -1.00 34.58 7.15
CA ASP A 342 -0.02 35.55 6.65
C ASP A 342 0.09 35.53 5.13
N LEU A 343 0.17 34.33 4.54
CA LEU A 343 0.17 34.16 3.09
C LEU A 343 -1.11 34.72 2.44
N ALA A 344 -2.27 34.53 3.06
CA ALA A 344 -3.53 35.08 2.56
C ALA A 344 -3.51 36.62 2.56
N GLN A 345 -2.92 37.25 3.61
CA GLN A 345 -2.76 38.70 3.65
C GLN A 345 -1.76 39.19 2.61
N ILE A 346 -0.61 38.52 2.48
CA ILE A 346 0.40 38.84 1.45
C ILE A 346 -0.22 38.73 0.06
N LYS A 347 -0.93 37.65 -0.23
CA LYS A 347 -1.63 37.43 -1.49
C LYS A 347 -2.60 38.56 -1.79
N LYS A 348 -3.46 38.94 -0.84
CA LYS A 348 -4.42 40.02 -0.99
C LYS A 348 -3.75 41.38 -1.29
N ARG A 349 -2.58 41.63 -0.68
CA ARG A 349 -1.79 42.84 -0.97
C ARG A 349 -1.15 42.77 -2.34
N PHE A 350 -0.59 41.62 -2.71
CA PHE A 350 0.06 41.43 -3.99
C PHE A 350 -0.92 41.48 -5.16
N GLU A 351 -2.11 40.92 -5.04
CA GLU A 351 -3.17 40.97 -6.07
C GLU A 351 -3.51 42.42 -6.49
N LYS A 352 -3.41 43.39 -5.57
CA LYS A 352 -3.64 44.80 -5.88
C LYS A 352 -2.57 45.38 -6.80
N VAL A 353 -1.34 44.90 -6.73
CA VAL A 353 -0.19 45.45 -7.48
C VAL A 353 0.30 44.52 -8.59
N GLN A 354 -0.21 43.30 -8.66
CA GLN A 354 0.28 42.26 -9.56
C GLN A 354 0.30 42.73 -11.01
N GLN A 355 -0.82 43.26 -11.53
CA GLN A 355 -0.90 43.72 -12.92
C GLN A 355 0.11 44.85 -13.22
N ALA A 356 0.23 45.83 -12.31
CA ALA A 356 1.19 46.91 -12.48
C ALA A 356 2.65 46.42 -12.44
N TYR A 357 2.94 45.39 -11.64
CA TYR A 357 4.26 44.77 -11.58
C TYR A 357 4.57 43.99 -12.86
N ASP A 358 3.61 43.24 -13.39
CA ASP A 358 3.75 42.51 -14.65
C ASP A 358 3.97 43.48 -15.82
N ASP A 359 3.21 44.59 -15.89
CA ASP A 359 3.37 45.66 -16.87
C ASP A 359 4.77 46.31 -16.75
N VAL A 360 5.27 46.58 -15.55
CA VAL A 360 6.64 47.08 -15.35
C VAL A 360 7.69 46.10 -15.84
N CYS A 361 7.51 44.82 -15.64
CA CYS A 361 8.45 43.83 -16.14
C CYS A 361 8.47 43.74 -17.66
N GLU A 362 7.30 43.88 -18.30
CA GLU A 362 7.13 43.75 -19.75
C GLU A 362 7.46 45.02 -20.52
N ILE A 363 6.84 46.15 -20.15
CA ILE A 363 6.94 47.42 -20.89
C ILE A 363 7.72 48.53 -20.14
N GLY A 364 8.14 48.26 -18.90
CA GLY A 364 8.92 49.22 -18.10
C GLY A 364 8.11 50.22 -17.30
N TYR A 365 6.77 50.18 -17.37
CA TYR A 365 5.89 51.09 -16.62
C TYR A 365 4.56 50.42 -16.30
N GLY A 366 4.13 50.53 -15.03
CA GLY A 366 2.89 49.97 -14.54
C GLY A 366 2.15 50.91 -13.63
N ILE A 367 0.80 50.78 -13.60
CA ILE A 367 -0.07 51.68 -12.81
C ILE A 367 -0.99 50.80 -11.96
N VAL A 368 -0.97 51.03 -10.64
CA VAL A 368 -1.98 50.46 -9.74
C VAL A 368 -3.16 51.40 -9.71
N MET A 369 -4.29 50.93 -10.19
CA MET A 369 -5.54 51.70 -10.18
C MET A 369 -6.09 51.82 -8.76
N PRO A 370 -6.65 52.96 -8.39
CA PRO A 370 -7.27 53.13 -7.08
C PRO A 370 -8.50 52.25 -6.93
N SER A 371 -8.72 51.73 -5.73
CA SER A 371 -9.95 51.02 -5.37
C SER A 371 -11.12 51.98 -5.16
N MET A 372 -12.35 51.46 -5.19
CA MET A 372 -13.55 52.27 -4.95
C MET A 372 -13.55 52.90 -3.52
N GLU A 373 -12.87 52.28 -2.57
CA GLU A 373 -12.75 52.78 -1.19
C GLU A 373 -11.78 53.95 -1.06
N GLU A 374 -10.87 54.15 -2.04
CA GLU A 374 -9.87 55.22 -2.08
C GLU A 374 -10.37 56.44 -2.86
N LEU A 375 -11.55 56.33 -3.50
CA LEU A 375 -12.18 57.42 -4.22
C LEU A 375 -12.82 58.42 -3.24
N THR A 376 -12.46 59.68 -3.36
CA THR A 376 -13.09 60.77 -2.62
C THR A 376 -13.87 61.66 -3.57
N LEU A 377 -15.15 61.85 -3.31
CA LEU A 377 -16.02 62.72 -4.14
C LEU A 377 -16.06 64.11 -3.51
N GLU A 378 -15.81 65.15 -4.30
CA GLU A 378 -16.02 66.52 -3.88
C GLU A 378 -17.50 66.91 -3.90
N GLU A 379 -17.90 68.00 -3.26
CA GLU A 379 -19.27 68.48 -3.30
C GLU A 379 -19.72 68.78 -4.73
N PRO A 380 -20.90 68.32 -5.15
CA PRO A 380 -21.43 68.57 -6.48
C PRO A 380 -21.66 70.10 -6.71
N GLU A 381 -21.13 70.59 -7.80
CA GLU A 381 -21.33 71.98 -8.21
C GLU A 381 -22.32 72.10 -9.34
N ILE A 382 -23.21 73.07 -9.28
CA ILE A 382 -24.11 73.42 -10.44
C ILE A 382 -23.33 74.29 -11.39
N ILE A 383 -23.24 73.90 -12.65
CA ILE A 383 -22.60 74.66 -13.72
C ILE A 383 -23.61 75.09 -14.77
N LYS A 384 -23.38 76.28 -15.35
CA LYS A 384 -24.18 76.78 -16.49
C LYS A 384 -23.31 76.84 -17.73
N GLN A 385 -23.71 76.09 -18.78
CA GLN A 385 -22.96 76.07 -20.01
C GLN A 385 -23.94 76.23 -21.18
N GLY A 386 -23.76 77.29 -22.03
CA GLY A 386 -24.57 77.52 -23.20
C GLY A 386 -26.10 77.65 -22.95
N GLY A 387 -26.52 78.20 -21.78
CA GLY A 387 -27.92 78.37 -21.40
C GLY A 387 -28.59 77.16 -20.73
N ARG A 388 -27.86 76.06 -20.51
CA ARG A 388 -28.34 74.88 -19.84
C ARG A 388 -27.60 74.70 -18.50
N TYR A 389 -28.27 74.12 -17.54
CA TYR A 389 -27.68 73.77 -16.23
C TYR A 389 -27.21 72.32 -16.22
N GLY A 390 -26.05 72.07 -15.69
CA GLY A 390 -25.49 70.71 -15.47
C GLY A 390 -24.92 70.61 -14.06
N ILE A 391 -24.59 69.39 -13.65
CA ILE A 391 -23.90 69.10 -12.38
C ILE A 391 -22.44 68.71 -12.71
N ARG A 392 -21.50 69.34 -12.06
CA ARG A 392 -20.11 68.97 -12.10
C ARG A 392 -19.80 68.10 -10.88
N LEU A 393 -19.32 66.89 -11.12
CA LEU A 393 -18.80 65.96 -10.11
C LEU A 393 -17.28 65.90 -10.25
N ARG A 394 -16.58 66.08 -9.16
CA ARG A 394 -15.13 65.86 -9.12
C ARG A 394 -14.81 64.75 -8.14
N ALA A 395 -13.96 63.83 -8.54
CA ALA A 395 -13.47 62.74 -7.73
C ALA A 395 -11.93 62.73 -7.75
N ASN A 396 -11.36 62.54 -6.56
CA ASN A 396 -9.92 62.39 -6.38
C ASN A 396 -9.61 60.97 -5.90
N ALA A 397 -8.55 60.38 -6.46
CA ALA A 397 -8.08 59.07 -6.04
C ALA A 397 -6.55 58.96 -6.14
N PRO A 398 -5.89 58.32 -5.17
CA PRO A 398 -4.47 58.05 -5.28
C PRO A 398 -4.21 56.93 -6.29
N SER A 399 -3.18 57.09 -7.13
CA SER A 399 -2.66 55.99 -7.95
C SER A 399 -1.19 55.72 -7.60
N VAL A 400 -0.75 54.45 -7.78
CA VAL A 400 0.66 54.13 -7.59
C VAL A 400 1.29 53.83 -8.93
N HIS A 401 2.41 54.51 -9.26
CA HIS A 401 3.13 54.36 -10.49
C HIS A 401 4.46 53.64 -10.25
N MET A 402 4.71 52.60 -10.98
CA MET A 402 5.95 51.83 -10.95
C MET A 402 6.72 52.01 -12.25
N MET A 403 8.04 52.22 -12.16
CA MET A 403 8.92 52.42 -13.32
C MET A 403 10.18 51.59 -13.23
N LYS A 404 10.55 50.95 -14.31
CA LYS A 404 11.81 50.19 -14.45
C LYS A 404 12.85 51.11 -15.06
N THR A 405 13.91 51.42 -14.31
CA THR A 405 15.00 52.30 -14.76
C THR A 405 16.32 51.54 -14.74
N THR A 406 17.22 51.89 -15.68
CA THR A 406 18.56 51.32 -15.75
C THR A 406 19.53 52.18 -14.98
N ILE A 407 20.16 51.66 -13.95
CA ILE A 407 21.15 52.36 -13.15
C ILE A 407 22.52 51.82 -13.53
N LYS A 408 23.42 52.77 -13.86
CA LYS A 408 24.83 52.46 -14.15
C LYS A 408 25.67 52.78 -12.92
N THR A 409 26.49 51.85 -12.47
CA THR A 409 27.50 52.10 -11.43
C THR A 409 28.88 51.87 -12.01
N GLU A 410 29.83 52.59 -11.52
CA GLU A 410 31.25 52.49 -11.82
C GLU A 410 32.00 52.37 -10.51
N ILE A 411 32.86 51.35 -10.43
CA ILE A 411 33.69 51.13 -9.28
C ILE A 411 35.13 51.18 -9.75
N THR A 412 35.90 52.03 -9.11
CA THR A 412 37.31 52.26 -9.46
C THR A 412 38.17 51.89 -8.25
N PRO A 413 38.44 50.60 -7.97
CA PRO A 413 39.30 50.22 -6.88
C PRO A 413 40.76 50.68 -7.17
N ILE A 414 41.38 51.33 -6.19
CA ILE A 414 42.79 51.72 -6.31
C ILE A 414 43.64 50.53 -5.91
N VAL A 415 44.42 49.99 -6.83
CA VAL A 415 45.18 48.74 -6.63
C VAL A 415 46.63 48.96 -6.26
N GLY A 416 47.18 50.17 -6.45
CA GLY A 416 48.57 50.47 -6.17
C GLY A 416 49.39 50.84 -7.41
N SER A 417 50.36 50.03 -7.81
CA SER A 417 51.20 50.32 -8.98
C SER A 417 50.49 49.96 -10.29
N GLU A 418 50.96 50.58 -11.42
CA GLU A 418 50.49 50.27 -12.77
C GLU A 418 50.56 48.77 -13.09
N GLN A 419 51.67 48.12 -12.73
CA GLN A 419 51.90 46.71 -12.96
C GLN A 419 50.89 45.83 -12.18
N GLN A 420 50.57 46.16 -10.93
CA GLN A 420 49.56 45.47 -10.13
C GLN A 420 48.13 45.62 -10.70
N SER A 421 47.85 46.78 -11.29
CA SER A 421 46.58 47.04 -11.97
C SER A 421 46.46 46.21 -13.26
N GLU A 422 47.52 46.10 -14.05
CA GLU A 422 47.55 45.26 -15.26
C GLU A 422 47.39 43.78 -14.94
N GLU A 423 48.04 43.28 -13.87
CA GLU A 423 47.88 41.90 -13.41
C GLU A 423 46.45 41.61 -12.96
N LEU A 424 45.80 42.52 -12.24
CA LEU A 424 44.42 42.37 -11.83
C LEU A 424 43.45 42.39 -13.01
N VAL A 425 43.65 43.30 -13.98
CA VAL A 425 42.82 43.36 -15.19
C VAL A 425 42.97 42.05 -15.98
N SER A 426 44.22 41.57 -16.16
CA SER A 426 44.47 40.32 -16.85
C SER A 426 43.83 39.11 -16.16
N TYR A 427 43.84 39.08 -14.83
CA TYR A 427 43.16 38.05 -14.03
C TYR A 427 41.65 38.09 -14.25
N LEU A 428 41.03 39.28 -14.12
CA LEU A 428 39.57 39.43 -14.28
C LEU A 428 39.11 39.16 -15.72
N LEU A 429 39.88 39.51 -16.73
CA LEU A 429 39.58 39.20 -18.13
C LEU A 429 39.60 37.69 -18.39
N ARG A 430 40.56 36.99 -17.85
CA ARG A 430 40.65 35.53 -17.97
C ARG A 430 39.46 34.83 -17.29
N GLU A 431 39.09 35.25 -16.08
CA GLU A 431 37.90 34.72 -15.38
C GLU A 431 36.61 35.00 -16.18
N PHE A 432 36.52 36.20 -16.80
CA PHE A 432 35.37 36.56 -17.66
C PHE A 432 35.27 35.71 -18.92
N GLU A 433 36.41 35.38 -19.53
CA GLU A 433 36.47 34.56 -20.76
C GLU A 433 36.16 33.10 -20.47
N GLU A 434 36.57 32.57 -19.30
CA GLU A 434 36.31 31.17 -18.89
C GLU A 434 34.83 30.97 -18.48
N ASP A 435 34.29 31.84 -17.62
CA ASP A 435 32.90 31.81 -17.18
C ASP A 435 32.45 33.19 -16.69
N PRO A 436 31.66 33.93 -17.47
CA PRO A 436 31.21 35.27 -17.11
C PRO A 436 30.46 35.35 -15.78
N SER A 437 29.90 34.23 -15.29
CA SER A 437 29.18 34.20 -14.02
C SER A 437 30.12 34.15 -12.80
N LYS A 438 31.29 33.51 -12.94
CA LYS A 438 32.27 33.39 -11.86
C LYS A 438 32.97 34.67 -11.49
N ILE A 439 33.07 35.66 -12.44
CA ILE A 439 33.67 36.93 -12.15
C ILE A 439 33.03 37.65 -10.94
N TRP A 440 31.74 37.42 -10.72
CA TRP A 440 31.03 38.01 -9.57
C TRP A 440 31.55 37.52 -8.23
N GLU A 441 32.12 36.32 -8.16
CA GLU A 441 32.71 35.71 -6.97
C GLU A 441 34.18 36.10 -6.76
N SER A 442 34.81 36.70 -7.80
CA SER A 442 36.19 37.11 -7.72
C SER A 442 36.43 38.07 -6.57
N ASN A 443 37.44 37.78 -5.73
CA ASN A 443 37.73 38.57 -4.56
C ASN A 443 38.68 39.72 -4.89
N ILE A 444 38.21 40.97 -4.66
CA ILE A 444 39.00 42.20 -4.85
C ILE A 444 39.08 42.89 -3.48
N PHE A 445 40.29 42.90 -2.86
CA PHE A 445 40.54 43.48 -1.54
C PHE A 445 39.66 42.94 -0.40
N GLY A 446 39.40 41.66 -0.40
CA GLY A 446 38.64 41.03 0.71
C GLY A 446 37.13 41.11 0.56
N LYS A 447 36.61 41.64 -0.52
CA LYS A 447 35.19 41.64 -0.92
C LYS A 447 35.00 41.00 -2.28
N SER A 448 33.87 40.34 -2.50
CA SER A 448 33.53 39.87 -3.84
C SER A 448 33.24 41.03 -4.77
N LEU A 449 33.46 40.86 -6.09
CA LEU A 449 33.08 41.87 -7.07
C LEU A 449 31.58 42.18 -6.99
N HIS A 450 30.76 41.17 -6.74
CA HIS A 450 29.33 41.30 -6.50
C HIS A 450 29.02 42.26 -5.35
N ASP A 451 29.68 42.11 -4.18
CA ASP A 451 29.47 42.99 -3.04
C ASP A 451 29.87 44.42 -3.29
N LEU A 452 30.99 44.62 -3.97
CA LEU A 452 31.48 45.97 -4.37
C LEU A 452 30.50 46.67 -5.29
N VAL A 453 30.01 45.97 -6.32
CA VAL A 453 29.03 46.50 -7.27
C VAL A 453 27.71 46.82 -6.56
N ASN A 454 27.27 45.92 -5.71
CA ASN A 454 26.04 46.06 -4.95
C ASN A 454 26.08 47.26 -3.99
N GLU A 455 27.20 47.45 -3.28
CA GLU A 455 27.43 48.69 -2.45
C GLU A 455 27.39 49.98 -3.32
N GLY A 456 28.00 49.93 -4.48
CA GLY A 456 27.99 51.07 -5.40
C GLY A 456 26.58 51.40 -5.93
N LEU A 457 25.80 50.40 -6.28
CA LEU A 457 24.40 50.55 -6.71
C LEU A 457 23.52 51.05 -5.55
N HIS A 458 23.64 50.44 -4.37
CA HIS A 458 22.89 50.83 -3.21
C HIS A 458 23.14 52.27 -2.78
N ASN A 459 24.40 52.72 -2.76
CA ASN A 459 24.78 54.09 -2.50
C ASN A 459 24.19 55.10 -3.50
N LYS A 460 24.13 54.75 -4.81
CA LYS A 460 23.50 55.61 -5.82
C LYS A 460 21.99 55.69 -5.61
N LEU A 461 21.33 54.56 -5.34
CA LEU A 461 19.90 54.51 -5.14
C LEU A 461 19.44 55.29 -3.89
N GLN A 462 20.18 55.16 -2.78
CA GLN A 462 19.86 55.89 -1.55
C GLN A 462 20.15 57.40 -1.61
N ARG A 463 21.05 57.83 -2.46
CA ARG A 463 21.42 59.25 -2.61
C ARG A 463 20.45 60.11 -3.43
N MET A 464 19.33 59.52 -3.94
CA MET A 464 18.31 60.32 -4.61
C MET A 464 17.68 61.31 -3.58
N PRO A 465 17.87 62.65 -3.76
CA PRO A 465 17.38 63.62 -2.78
C PRO A 465 15.86 63.58 -2.66
N ALA A 466 15.35 63.89 -1.46
CA ALA A 466 13.90 63.94 -1.22
C ALA A 466 13.20 64.92 -2.18
N ASP A 467 13.86 66.06 -2.46
CA ASP A 467 13.34 67.08 -3.38
C ASP A 467 13.22 66.55 -4.82
N ALA A 468 14.17 65.75 -5.28
CA ALA A 468 14.09 65.10 -6.61
C ALA A 468 12.94 64.11 -6.72
N ARG A 469 12.71 63.31 -5.64
CA ARG A 469 11.58 62.40 -5.59
C ARG A 469 10.24 63.12 -5.60
N ASN A 470 10.13 64.23 -4.86
CA ASN A 470 8.91 65.03 -4.80
C ASN A 470 8.65 65.72 -6.18
N LYS A 471 9.67 66.25 -6.85
CA LYS A 471 9.52 66.87 -8.16
C LYS A 471 9.10 65.82 -9.22
N LEU A 472 9.61 64.58 -9.17
CA LEU A 472 9.16 63.50 -10.05
C LEU A 472 7.69 63.20 -9.85
N LYS A 473 7.27 63.07 -8.56
CA LYS A 473 5.88 62.86 -8.18
C LYS A 473 4.97 63.96 -8.71
N GLU A 474 5.27 65.24 -8.43
CA GLU A 474 4.49 66.38 -8.88
C GLU A 474 4.44 66.46 -10.41
N THR A 475 5.53 66.09 -11.12
CA THR A 475 5.54 66.06 -12.58
C THR A 475 4.61 64.98 -13.14
N ILE A 476 4.60 63.78 -12.55
CA ILE A 476 3.69 62.69 -12.94
C ILE A 476 2.23 63.09 -12.67
N GLU A 477 1.95 63.68 -11.51
CA GLU A 477 0.61 64.19 -11.16
C GLU A 477 0.11 65.23 -12.14
N ARG A 478 0.97 66.18 -12.55
CA ARG A 478 0.63 67.21 -13.54
C ARG A 478 0.40 66.65 -14.94
N VAL A 479 1.24 65.67 -15.36
CA VAL A 479 1.09 65.01 -16.64
C VAL A 479 -0.24 64.26 -16.75
N ILE A 480 -0.65 63.63 -15.67
CA ILE A 480 -1.89 62.83 -15.62
C ILE A 480 -3.13 63.76 -15.54
N ASN A 481 -3.12 64.78 -14.67
CA ASN A 481 -4.29 65.63 -14.42
C ASN A 481 -4.51 66.68 -15.53
N ASP A 482 -3.44 67.31 -16.05
CA ASP A 482 -3.53 68.43 -16.97
C ASP A 482 -3.33 67.99 -18.46
N GLY A 483 -2.88 66.78 -18.66
CA GLY A 483 -2.50 66.26 -19.99
C GLY A 483 -1.15 66.81 -20.45
N CYS A 484 -0.49 66.05 -21.35
CA CYS A 484 0.83 66.42 -21.85
C CYS A 484 0.73 66.93 -23.30
N ASN A 485 0.68 68.27 -23.47
CA ASN A 485 0.67 68.87 -24.79
C ASN A 485 2.02 69.51 -25.17
N GLY A 486 3.13 69.07 -24.57
CA GLY A 486 4.45 69.68 -24.87
C GLY A 486 5.63 68.93 -24.22
N LEU A 487 6.78 69.60 -24.29
CA LEU A 487 8.04 69.10 -23.74
C LEU A 487 7.95 68.99 -22.20
N ILE A 488 8.20 67.83 -21.63
CA ILE A 488 8.33 67.68 -20.20
C ILE A 488 9.76 68.01 -19.84
N CYS A 489 9.95 69.08 -19.08
CA CYS A 489 11.26 69.50 -18.53
C CYS A 489 11.23 69.27 -17.00
N ILE A 490 12.05 68.36 -16.50
CA ILE A 490 12.26 68.15 -15.05
C ILE A 490 13.58 68.83 -14.70
N ILE A 491 13.50 69.94 -14.00
CA ILE A 491 14.66 70.64 -13.42
C ILE A 491 14.84 70.13 -11.99
N LEU A 492 15.86 69.27 -11.77
CA LEU A 492 16.23 68.69 -10.49
C LEU A 492 17.04 69.71 -9.63
#